data_89eb369d66387ea3ec9a87828ca24547
#
_entry.id   89eb369d66387ea3ec9a87828ca24547
#
_cell.length_a   1.000
_cell.length_b   1.000
_cell.length_c   1.000
_cell.angle_alpha   90.00
_cell.angle_beta   90.00
_cell.angle_gamma   90.00
#
_symmetry.space_group_name_H-M   'P 1'
#
loop_
_entity.id
_entity.type
_entity.pdbx_description
1 polymer ?
#
loop_
_entity_poly.entity_id
_entity_poly.type
_entity_poly.pdbx_seq_one_letter_code
_entity_poly.pdbx_strand_id
1 'polypeptide(L)'
;MTQAIDTGAIARSKVLIVDDEYHTRKTIRALLLAMGCTRIHEAGDGGGAIEAMRAIEPDVVLLDGEMPGIVGADFVRRLGSDRARPDCNVPIIMMTGHGEHSHVLEAVRLGVHEFLLKPVSRAALKARMLSALAKSDSRQRSVERKLAS
;
A
#
# COMPACT_ATOMS: atom_id res chain seq x y z
N MET A 1 -8.83 25.11 13.93
CA MET A 1 -9.34 24.77 12.59
C MET A 1 -9.01 23.34 12.26
N THR A 2 -10.00 22.52 12.25
CA THR A 2 -9.85 21.14 11.78
C THR A 2 -9.58 21.17 10.28
N GLN A 3 -8.42 20.73 9.88
CA GLN A 3 -8.17 20.49 8.46
C GLN A 3 -9.22 19.49 7.98
N ALA A 4 -9.93 19.87 6.94
CA ALA A 4 -10.84 18.93 6.32
C ALA A 4 -10.06 17.72 5.85
N ILE A 5 -10.39 16.53 6.36
CA ILE A 5 -9.80 15.29 5.92
C ILE A 5 -10.18 15.10 4.45
N ASP A 6 -9.19 15.06 3.57
CA ASP A 6 -9.45 14.89 2.15
C ASP A 6 -9.82 13.43 1.85
N THR A 7 -11.09 13.10 2.07
CA THR A 7 -11.62 11.78 1.76
C THR A 7 -11.64 11.53 0.25
N GLY A 8 -11.59 12.57 -0.55
CA GLY A 8 -11.47 12.48 -2.00
C GLY A 8 -10.15 11.88 -2.46
N ALA A 9 -9.09 11.98 -1.64
CA ALA A 9 -7.80 11.39 -1.97
C ALA A 9 -7.91 9.87 -2.15
N ILE A 10 -8.66 9.18 -1.30
CA ILE A 10 -8.90 7.74 -1.42
C ILE A 10 -9.69 7.45 -2.71
N ALA A 11 -10.73 8.21 -2.98
CA ALA A 11 -11.56 8.02 -4.17
C ALA A 11 -10.77 8.17 -5.48
N ARG A 12 -9.77 9.04 -5.49
CA ARG A 12 -8.95 9.31 -6.67
C ARG A 12 -7.78 8.34 -6.84
N SER A 13 -7.45 7.56 -5.81
CA SER A 13 -6.25 6.73 -5.81
C SER A 13 -6.42 5.42 -6.57
N LYS A 14 -5.32 4.94 -7.14
CA LYS A 14 -5.21 3.57 -7.66
C LYS A 14 -4.62 2.70 -6.56
N VAL A 15 -5.30 1.63 -6.23
CA VAL A 15 -4.92 0.73 -5.13
C VAL A 15 -4.64 -0.66 -5.68
N LEU A 16 -3.52 -1.23 -5.26
CA LEU A 16 -3.19 -2.61 -5.51
C LEU A 16 -3.32 -3.40 -4.20
N ILE A 17 -4.15 -4.42 -4.21
CA ILE A 17 -4.33 -5.34 -3.07
C ILE A 17 -3.57 -6.62 -3.38
N VAL A 18 -2.59 -6.96 -2.54
CA VAL A 18 -1.78 -8.16 -2.68
C VAL A 18 -2.03 -9.08 -1.50
N ASP A 19 -2.76 -10.16 -1.73
CA ASP A 19 -3.12 -11.14 -0.71
C ASP A 19 -3.46 -12.45 -1.41
N ASP A 20 -2.97 -13.57 -0.91
CA ASP A 20 -3.24 -14.88 -1.50
C ASP A 20 -4.66 -15.38 -1.19
N GLU A 21 -5.34 -14.78 -0.22
CA GLU A 21 -6.69 -15.19 0.17
C GLU A 21 -7.75 -14.37 -0.57
N TYR A 22 -8.53 -15.07 -1.37
CA TYR A 22 -9.59 -14.46 -2.17
C TYR A 22 -10.59 -13.64 -1.34
N HIS A 23 -11.05 -14.22 -0.21
CA HIS A 23 -12.06 -13.55 0.62
C HIS A 23 -11.54 -12.25 1.24
N THR A 24 -10.30 -12.23 1.66
CA THR A 24 -9.66 -11.02 2.21
C THR A 24 -9.60 -9.93 1.14
N ARG A 25 -9.19 -10.28 -0.08
CA ARG A 25 -9.15 -9.30 -1.18
C ARG A 25 -10.54 -8.72 -1.45
N LYS A 26 -11.58 -9.57 -1.47
CA LYS A 26 -12.95 -9.11 -1.74
C LYS A 26 -13.50 -8.24 -0.61
N THR A 27 -13.18 -8.55 0.62
CA THR A 27 -13.57 -7.73 1.77
C THR A 27 -12.94 -6.33 1.69
N ILE A 28 -11.63 -6.27 1.43
CA ILE A 28 -10.92 -5.00 1.30
C ILE A 28 -11.45 -4.20 0.12
N ARG A 29 -11.68 -4.87 -1.01
CA ARG A 29 -12.25 -4.22 -2.20
C ARG A 29 -13.61 -3.59 -1.88
N ALA A 30 -14.47 -4.30 -1.16
CA ALA A 30 -15.78 -3.78 -0.76
C ALA A 30 -15.66 -2.54 0.13
N LEU A 31 -14.71 -2.55 1.07
CA LEU A 31 -14.45 -1.41 1.94
C LEU A 31 -13.97 -0.20 1.14
N LEU A 32 -13.07 -0.39 0.20
CA LEU A 32 -12.55 0.67 -0.66
C LEU A 32 -13.64 1.25 -1.57
N LEU A 33 -14.47 0.37 -2.16
CA LEU A 33 -15.60 0.81 -2.98
C LEU A 33 -16.57 1.68 -2.17
N ALA A 34 -16.81 1.32 -0.91
CA ALA A 34 -17.66 2.10 -0.02
C ALA A 34 -17.09 3.50 0.27
N MET A 35 -15.77 3.67 0.12
CA MET A 35 -15.11 4.97 0.27
C MET A 35 -14.99 5.73 -1.05
N GLY A 36 -15.61 5.23 -2.11
CA GLY A 36 -15.57 5.87 -3.43
C GLY A 36 -14.38 5.48 -4.30
N CYS A 37 -13.49 4.63 -3.82
CA CYS A 37 -12.35 4.18 -4.61
C CYS A 37 -12.80 3.13 -5.63
N THR A 38 -12.58 3.39 -6.92
CA THR A 38 -13.01 2.51 -8.01
C THR A 38 -11.85 1.89 -8.79
N ARG A 39 -10.64 2.45 -8.67
CA ARG A 39 -9.46 1.95 -9.37
C ARG A 39 -8.71 0.96 -8.47
N ILE A 40 -9.27 -0.25 -8.36
CA ILE A 40 -8.77 -1.28 -7.48
C ILE A 40 -8.29 -2.46 -8.30
N HIS A 41 -7.06 -2.89 -8.06
CA HIS A 41 -6.45 -4.03 -8.70
C HIS A 41 -6.06 -5.05 -7.64
N GLU A 42 -6.05 -6.32 -8.01
CA GLU A 42 -5.77 -7.41 -7.07
C GLU A 42 -4.69 -8.30 -7.64
N ALA A 43 -3.83 -8.80 -6.78
CA ALA A 43 -2.84 -9.82 -7.08
C ALA A 43 -2.86 -10.87 -5.98
N GLY A 44 -2.83 -12.13 -6.36
CA GLY A 44 -2.87 -13.26 -5.42
C GLY A 44 -1.50 -13.86 -5.09
N ASP A 45 -0.44 -13.36 -5.74
CA ASP A 45 0.93 -13.80 -5.50
C ASP A 45 1.91 -12.66 -5.80
N GLY A 46 3.17 -12.89 -5.46
CA GLY A 46 4.21 -11.85 -5.59
C GLY A 46 4.60 -11.57 -7.03
N GLY A 47 4.59 -12.58 -7.89
CA GLY A 47 4.88 -12.40 -9.32
C GLY A 47 3.85 -11.50 -9.98
N GLY A 48 2.58 -11.78 -9.73
CA GLY A 48 1.47 -10.95 -10.21
C GLY A 48 1.50 -9.55 -9.64
N ALA A 49 1.92 -9.39 -8.38
CA ALA A 49 2.05 -8.09 -7.75
C ALA A 49 3.13 -7.25 -8.42
N ILE A 50 4.29 -7.83 -8.71
CA ILE A 50 5.39 -7.11 -9.38
C ILE A 50 4.98 -6.68 -10.78
N GLU A 51 4.31 -7.55 -11.53
CA GLU A 51 3.77 -7.18 -12.84
C GLU A 51 2.76 -6.05 -12.74
N ALA A 52 1.86 -6.12 -11.78
CA ALA A 52 0.86 -5.09 -11.54
C ALA A 52 1.49 -3.75 -11.19
N MET A 53 2.55 -3.75 -10.38
CA MET A 53 3.28 -2.53 -10.04
C MET A 53 3.78 -1.80 -11.28
N ARG A 54 4.31 -2.55 -12.24
CA ARG A 54 4.82 -1.98 -13.49
C ARG A 54 3.72 -1.51 -14.43
N ALA A 55 2.65 -2.30 -14.54
CA ALA A 55 1.58 -2.04 -15.49
C ALA A 55 0.63 -0.93 -15.04
N ILE A 56 0.32 -0.87 -13.74
CA ILE A 56 -0.73 -0.02 -13.20
C ILE A 56 -0.19 1.26 -12.59
N GLU A 57 1.01 1.22 -12.03
CA GLU A 57 1.59 2.31 -11.26
C GLU A 57 0.65 2.77 -10.13
N PRO A 58 0.38 1.90 -9.14
CA PRO A 58 -0.58 2.24 -8.09
C PRO A 58 -0.08 3.37 -7.20
N ASP A 59 -1.01 4.07 -6.58
CA ASP A 59 -0.70 5.14 -5.62
C ASP A 59 -0.42 4.57 -4.23
N VAL A 60 -0.93 3.38 -3.94
CA VAL A 60 -0.73 2.69 -2.66
C VAL A 60 -0.90 1.19 -2.85
N VAL A 61 -0.14 0.41 -2.09
CA VAL A 61 -0.21 -1.05 -2.08
C VAL A 61 -0.64 -1.53 -0.70
N LEU A 62 -1.65 -2.38 -0.66
CA LEU A 62 -2.06 -3.11 0.54
C LEU A 62 -1.47 -4.52 0.42
N LEU A 63 -0.52 -4.84 1.27
CA LEU A 63 0.29 -6.06 1.17
C LEU A 63 0.06 -6.98 2.37
N ASP A 64 -0.33 -8.23 2.09
CA ASP A 64 -0.40 -9.27 3.11
C ASP A 64 1.01 -9.65 3.56
N GLY A 65 1.30 -9.49 4.84
CA GLY A 65 2.59 -9.83 5.42
C GLY A 65 2.84 -11.33 5.60
N GLU A 66 1.82 -12.17 5.37
CA GLU A 66 1.86 -13.61 5.66
C GLU A 66 1.74 -14.48 4.40
N MET A 67 2.00 -13.96 3.23
CA MET A 67 1.85 -14.75 2.00
C MET A 67 2.87 -15.87 1.91
N PRO A 68 2.42 -17.11 1.59
CA PRO A 68 3.35 -18.23 1.38
C PRO A 68 4.28 -17.98 0.19
N GLY A 69 5.55 -18.33 0.33
CA GLY A 69 6.54 -18.23 -0.75
C GLY A 69 7.08 -16.82 -0.99
N ILE A 70 6.43 -15.81 -0.47
CA ILE A 70 6.95 -14.45 -0.43
C ILE A 70 6.69 -13.90 0.96
N VAL A 71 7.75 -13.73 1.71
CA VAL A 71 7.68 -12.95 2.94
C VAL A 71 7.45 -11.51 2.48
N GLY A 72 6.50 -10.80 3.08
CA GLY A 72 6.22 -9.40 2.73
C GLY A 72 7.47 -8.54 2.65
N ALA A 73 8.46 -8.83 3.50
CA ALA A 73 9.78 -8.19 3.49
C ALA A 73 10.53 -8.37 2.16
N ASP A 74 10.50 -9.55 1.57
CA ASP A 74 11.15 -9.80 0.28
C ASP A 74 10.48 -9.01 -0.85
N PHE A 75 9.17 -8.89 -0.81
CA PHE A 75 8.43 -8.10 -1.78
C PHE A 75 8.80 -6.62 -1.67
N VAL A 76 8.85 -6.08 -0.47
CA VAL A 76 9.25 -4.68 -0.23
C VAL A 76 10.67 -4.43 -0.74
N ARG A 77 11.58 -5.37 -0.49
CA ARG A 77 12.97 -5.29 -0.98
C ARG A 77 13.01 -5.26 -2.51
N ARG A 78 12.25 -6.09 -3.17
CA ARG A 78 12.19 -6.14 -4.64
C ARG A 78 11.64 -4.84 -5.22
N LEU A 79 10.63 -4.25 -4.60
CA LEU A 79 10.11 -2.95 -5.01
C LEU A 79 11.17 -1.87 -4.89
N GLY A 80 11.94 -1.88 -3.79
CA GLY A 80 13.02 -0.92 -3.56
C GLY A 80 14.23 -1.11 -4.46
N SER A 81 14.40 -2.27 -5.07
CA SER A 81 15.53 -2.57 -5.95
C SER A 81 15.24 -2.34 -7.43
N ASP A 82 14.04 -1.92 -7.79
CA ASP A 82 13.73 -1.61 -9.19
C ASP A 82 14.39 -0.28 -9.58
N ARG A 83 15.62 -0.39 -10.04
CA ARG A 83 16.45 0.75 -10.46
C ARG A 83 15.92 1.47 -11.69
N ALA A 84 15.01 0.84 -12.42
CA ALA A 84 14.38 1.47 -13.58
C ALA A 84 13.46 2.63 -13.18
N ARG A 85 13.04 2.65 -11.93
CA ARG A 85 12.16 3.70 -11.38
C ARG A 85 12.61 4.09 -9.97
N PRO A 86 13.75 4.80 -9.84
CA PRO A 86 14.25 5.19 -8.51
C PRO A 86 13.30 6.12 -7.75
N ASP A 87 12.38 6.76 -8.46
CA ASP A 87 11.41 7.68 -7.87
C ASP A 87 10.09 7.00 -7.48
N CYS A 88 9.97 5.69 -7.72
CA CYS A 88 8.75 4.95 -7.44
C CYS A 88 8.68 4.54 -5.97
N ASN A 89 8.51 5.52 -5.11
CA ASN A 89 8.27 5.30 -3.68
C ASN A 89 6.77 5.19 -3.43
N VAL A 90 6.20 4.08 -3.90
CA VAL A 90 4.79 3.80 -3.65
C VAL A 90 4.64 3.40 -2.18
N PRO A 91 3.78 4.07 -1.41
CA PRO A 91 3.57 3.69 -0.02
C PRO A 91 2.96 2.29 0.08
N ILE A 92 3.49 1.52 1.02
CA ILE A 92 3.04 0.17 1.28
C ILE A 92 2.41 0.11 2.66
N ILE A 93 1.18 -0.38 2.71
CA ILE A 93 0.48 -0.67 3.96
C ILE A 93 0.50 -2.18 4.13
N MET A 94 1.19 -2.66 5.16
CA MET A 94 1.27 -4.10 5.42
C MET A 94 0.12 -4.54 6.31
N MET A 95 -0.58 -5.59 5.88
CA MET A 95 -1.64 -6.21 6.65
C MET A 95 -1.06 -7.40 7.43
N THR A 96 -1.24 -7.41 8.75
CA THR A 96 -0.67 -8.43 9.63
C THR A 96 -1.72 -9.05 10.54
N GLY A 97 -1.52 -10.33 10.87
CA GLY A 97 -2.27 -10.99 11.93
C GLY A 97 -1.66 -10.73 13.30
N HIS A 98 -2.25 -11.33 14.34
CA HIS A 98 -1.75 -11.19 15.70
C HIS A 98 -0.43 -11.95 15.91
N GLY A 99 0.53 -11.34 16.62
CA GLY A 99 1.72 -12.01 17.11
C GLY A 99 2.97 -11.96 16.23
N GLU A 100 2.96 -11.16 15.18
CA GLU A 100 4.04 -11.11 14.17
C GLU A 100 5.01 -9.93 14.38
N HIS A 101 5.42 -9.68 15.60
CA HIS A 101 6.28 -8.53 15.93
C HIS A 101 7.63 -8.52 15.19
N SER A 102 8.23 -9.69 14.99
CA SER A 102 9.54 -9.78 14.31
C SER A 102 9.46 -9.36 12.84
N HIS A 103 8.38 -9.74 12.15
CA HIS A 103 8.16 -9.37 10.76
C HIS A 103 7.86 -7.88 10.61
N VAL A 104 7.17 -7.28 11.57
CA VAL A 104 6.88 -5.84 11.57
C VAL A 104 8.16 -5.03 11.64
N LEU A 105 9.09 -5.38 12.54
CA LEU A 105 10.35 -4.66 12.67
C LEU A 105 11.19 -4.75 11.40
N GLU A 106 11.25 -5.92 10.79
CA GLU A 106 11.96 -6.10 9.52
C GLU A 106 11.33 -5.28 8.40
N ALA A 107 10.00 -5.29 8.30
CA ALA A 107 9.27 -4.53 7.29
C ALA A 107 9.49 -3.02 7.43
N VAL A 108 9.53 -2.50 8.65
CA VAL A 108 9.85 -1.08 8.91
C VAL A 108 11.23 -0.73 8.38
N ARG A 109 12.22 -1.59 8.60
CA ARG A 109 13.59 -1.39 8.09
C ARG A 109 13.64 -1.37 6.58
N LEU A 110 12.72 -2.09 5.91
CA LEU A 110 12.65 -2.18 4.46
C LEU A 110 11.78 -1.10 3.81
N GLY A 111 11.18 -0.22 4.60
CA GLY A 111 10.46 0.93 4.08
C GLY A 111 8.95 0.81 3.99
N VAL A 112 8.36 -0.12 4.74
CA VAL A 112 6.90 -0.17 4.87
C VAL A 112 6.43 1.07 5.63
N HIS A 113 5.39 1.71 5.14
CA HIS A 113 4.94 3.00 5.64
C HIS A 113 3.90 2.92 6.75
N GLU A 114 2.98 1.96 6.63
CA GLU A 114 1.86 1.82 7.55
C GLU A 114 1.54 0.34 7.76
N PHE A 115 0.83 0.04 8.86
CA PHE A 115 0.41 -1.32 9.20
C PHE A 115 -1.08 -1.37 9.50
N LEU A 116 -1.73 -2.47 9.10
CA LEU A 116 -3.11 -2.78 9.42
C LEU A 116 -3.20 -4.14 10.07
N LEU A 117 -3.96 -4.26 11.16
CA LEU A 117 -4.25 -5.54 11.76
C LEU A 117 -5.41 -6.22 11.03
N LYS A 118 -5.29 -7.53 10.81
CA LYS A 118 -6.39 -8.35 10.31
C LYS A 118 -7.23 -8.84 11.50
N PRO A 119 -8.55 -8.88 11.40
CA PRO A 119 -9.37 -8.47 10.27
C PRO A 119 -9.40 -6.95 10.09
N VAL A 120 -9.35 -6.49 8.84
CA VAL A 120 -9.25 -5.06 8.53
C VAL A 120 -10.59 -4.39 8.78
N SER A 121 -10.61 -3.36 9.63
CA SER A 121 -11.79 -2.53 9.85
C SER A 121 -11.84 -1.36 8.88
N ARG A 122 -13.04 -0.88 8.60
CA ARG A 122 -13.24 0.29 7.73
C ARG A 122 -12.52 1.53 8.27
N ALA A 123 -12.64 1.79 9.57
CA ALA A 123 -12.03 2.97 10.20
C ALA A 123 -10.50 2.91 10.13
N ALA A 124 -9.91 1.75 10.42
CA ALA A 124 -8.45 1.56 10.36
C ALA A 124 -7.93 1.68 8.93
N LEU A 125 -8.61 1.07 7.97
CA LEU A 125 -8.25 1.15 6.55
C LEU A 125 -8.26 2.60 6.08
N LYS A 126 -9.33 3.34 6.38
CA LYS A 126 -9.44 4.75 6.01
C LYS A 126 -8.28 5.56 6.60
N ALA A 127 -8.01 5.41 7.89
CA ALA A 127 -6.95 6.16 8.57
C ALA A 127 -5.57 5.87 7.97
N ARG A 128 -5.26 4.61 7.69
CA ARG A 128 -3.97 4.24 7.11
C ARG A 128 -3.84 4.68 5.67
N MET A 129 -4.90 4.58 4.89
CA MET A 129 -4.91 5.07 3.51
C MET A 129 -4.64 6.58 3.45
N LEU A 130 -5.31 7.36 4.27
CA LEU A 130 -5.09 8.81 4.31
C LEU A 130 -3.67 9.16 4.72
N SER A 131 -3.14 8.46 5.73
CA SER A 131 -1.75 8.66 6.18
C SER A 131 -0.74 8.32 5.08
N ALA A 132 -0.92 7.19 4.41
CA ALA A 132 -0.02 6.74 3.35
C ALA A 132 -0.05 7.70 2.15
N LEU A 133 -1.23 8.11 1.73
CA LEU A 133 -1.40 9.02 0.59
C LEU A 133 -0.82 10.41 0.89
N ALA A 134 -0.93 10.89 2.12
CA ALA A 134 -0.35 12.17 2.52
C ALA A 134 1.18 12.14 2.46
N LYS A 135 1.80 11.03 2.86
CA LYS A 135 3.27 10.84 2.76
C LYS A 135 3.72 10.80 1.30
N SER A 136 2.96 10.14 0.44
CA SER A 136 3.26 10.06 -1.00
C SER A 136 3.24 11.44 -1.65
N ASP A 137 2.21 12.25 -1.38
CA ASP A 137 2.11 13.62 -1.89
C ASP A 137 3.28 14.48 -1.44
N SER A 138 3.66 14.39 -0.18
CA SER A 138 4.80 15.13 0.37
C SER A 138 6.10 14.80 -0.35
N ARG A 139 6.33 13.51 -0.65
CA ARG A 139 7.52 13.07 -1.39
C ARG A 139 7.51 13.54 -2.82
N GLN A 140 6.38 13.48 -3.48
CA GLN A 140 6.24 13.95 -4.86
C GLN A 140 6.52 15.43 -4.97
N ARG A 141 6.01 16.25 -4.06
CA ARG A 141 6.29 17.68 -4.00
C ARG A 141 7.79 17.96 -3.80
N SER A 142 8.45 17.16 -2.95
CA SER A 142 9.89 17.30 -2.71
C SER A 142 10.71 17.02 -3.97
N VAL A 143 10.33 15.99 -4.73
CA VAL A 143 10.98 15.64 -6.01
C VAL A 143 10.75 16.77 -7.03
N GLU A 144 9.55 17.27 -7.16
CA GLU A 144 9.21 18.35 -8.07
C GLU A 144 9.99 19.64 -7.75
N ARG A 145 10.14 19.95 -6.47
CA ARG A 145 10.97 21.11 -6.04
C ARG A 145 12.43 20.96 -6.45
N LYS A 146 12.99 19.75 -6.30
CA LYS A 146 14.37 19.48 -6.70
C LYS A 146 14.55 19.60 -8.21
N LEU A 147 13.57 19.16 -8.98
CA LEU A 147 13.60 19.24 -10.43
C LEU A 147 13.41 20.68 -10.93
N ALA A 148 12.69 21.52 -10.19
CA ALA A 148 12.41 22.90 -10.53
C ALA A 148 13.57 23.86 -10.17
N SER A 149 14.50 23.42 -9.32
CA SER A 149 15.70 24.22 -8.97
C SER A 149 16.92 23.78 -9.84
#